data_c5ca66027b79345550b2a07bb31acda4
#
_entry.id   c5ca66027b79345550b2a07bb31acda4
#
_cell.length_a   1.000
_cell.length_b   1.000
_cell.length_c   1.000
_cell.angle_alpha   90.00
_cell.angle_beta   90.00
_cell.angle_gamma   90.00
#
_symmetry.space_group_name_H-M   'P 1'
#
loop_
_entity.id
_entity.type
_entity.pdbx_description
1 polymer ?
#
loop_
_entity_poly.entity_id
_entity_poly.type
_entity_poly.pdbx_seq_one_letter_code
_entity_poly.pdbx_strand_id
1 'polypeptide(L)'
;PSCLGMYVQDNLIKYAKVSKDHDKIKVDSFGVKFYENINEAIKQVVEETYSYKTPISINLEQEIYNYFDMFALLNKTDLQKAIKTEFDAFCQDKGYNPNAFEKRSAVVPNIDDKQKLKVIHVSENKIEFSKMLQLFSGYKLAAVSPISMTISNLKEFEPKQNYLIVNIEDQTTVTTIIDQQIYNIETIPQGSKEFLEKLNMIENSYSKAYETCKNTTIYTSEGRELQDIENSHLEEIMPTLYSIVSQIQKIINTNTAKIEKVYITGTAALINNIDLYFQEYLEDTKCEILKPAFITNTKDISIKDYIEVNSAISLALLGLGQGLTSMNLKVQHLQINYQIG
;
A
#
# COMPACT_ATOMS: atom_id res chain seq x y z
N PRO A 1 22.39 -4.81 6.51
CA PRO A 1 21.88 -4.11 5.32
C PRO A 1 20.75 -3.15 5.65
N SER A 2 20.63 -2.10 4.86
CA SER A 2 19.61 -1.06 5.02
C SER A 2 18.87 -0.82 3.71
N CYS A 3 17.66 -0.34 3.80
CA CYS A 3 16.87 0.11 2.66
C CYS A 3 16.06 1.33 3.04
N LEU A 4 15.98 2.30 2.13
CA LEU A 4 15.14 3.49 2.29
C LEU A 4 13.85 3.28 1.50
N GLY A 5 12.74 3.12 2.21
CA GLY A 5 11.43 3.09 1.60
C GLY A 5 10.93 4.51 1.37
N MET A 6 10.47 4.80 0.15
CA MET A 6 9.84 6.07 -0.19
C MET A 6 8.47 5.80 -0.81
N TYR A 7 7.44 6.20 -0.10
CA TYR A 7 6.08 6.19 -0.61
C TYR A 7 5.76 7.57 -1.17
N VAL A 8 5.80 7.65 -2.50
CA VAL A 8 5.64 8.91 -3.23
C VAL A 8 4.17 9.12 -3.57
N GLN A 9 3.63 10.24 -3.14
CA GLN A 9 2.27 10.69 -3.44
C GLN A 9 2.33 12.09 -4.04
N ASP A 10 1.19 12.59 -4.52
CA ASP A 10 1.07 13.99 -4.86
C ASP A 10 1.24 14.83 -3.59
N ASN A 11 2.09 15.84 -3.63
CA ASN A 11 2.37 16.79 -2.55
C ASN A 11 3.18 16.27 -1.37
N LEU A 12 3.39 14.96 -1.22
CA LEU A 12 4.18 14.46 -0.09
C LEU A 12 4.90 13.15 -0.39
N ILE A 13 6.02 12.94 0.30
CA ILE A 13 6.73 11.67 0.33
C ILE A 13 6.75 11.21 1.80
N LYS A 14 6.30 9.98 2.04
CA LYS A 14 6.51 9.30 3.32
C LYS A 14 7.74 8.43 3.18
N TYR A 15 8.64 8.48 4.15
CA TYR A 15 9.89 7.75 4.05
C TYR A 15 10.25 7.06 5.36
N ALA A 16 10.94 5.93 5.23
CA ALA A 16 11.49 5.21 6.37
C ALA A 16 12.76 4.47 5.95
N LYS A 17 13.84 4.68 6.70
CA LYS A 17 15.08 3.92 6.53
C LYS A 17 15.06 2.77 7.52
N VAL A 18 15.09 1.55 6.99
CA VAL A 18 14.97 0.32 7.76
C VAL A 18 16.26 -0.47 7.60
N SER A 19 16.78 -0.97 8.70
CA SER A 19 17.92 -1.87 8.71
C SER A 19 17.53 -3.24 9.25
N LYS A 20 18.22 -4.26 8.76
CA LYS A 20 18.05 -5.65 9.20
C LYS A 20 19.41 -6.20 9.57
N ASP A 21 19.55 -6.63 10.81
CA ASP A 21 20.73 -7.31 11.33
C ASP A 21 20.29 -8.67 11.86
N HIS A 22 20.67 -9.73 11.13
CA HIS A 22 20.14 -11.08 11.33
C HIS A 22 18.60 -11.04 11.18
N ASP A 23 17.84 -11.39 12.23
CA ASP A 23 16.37 -11.38 12.22
C ASP A 23 15.79 -10.11 12.85
N LYS A 24 16.65 -9.18 13.29
CA LYS A 24 16.21 -7.95 13.95
C LYS A 24 16.00 -6.84 12.92
N ILE A 25 14.82 -6.25 12.95
CA ILE A 25 14.43 -5.14 12.09
C ILE A 25 14.35 -3.87 12.93
N LYS A 26 14.94 -2.81 12.41
CA LYS A 26 14.99 -1.53 13.10
C LYS A 26 14.67 -0.40 12.12
N VAL A 27 13.84 0.55 12.55
CA VAL A 27 13.60 1.80 11.81
C VAL A 27 14.60 2.82 12.31
N ASP A 28 15.56 3.20 11.46
CA ASP A 28 16.64 4.11 11.82
C ASP A 28 16.21 5.57 11.74
N SER A 29 15.41 5.91 10.73
CA SER A 29 14.85 7.25 10.56
C SER A 29 13.59 7.18 9.72
N PHE A 30 12.70 8.14 9.90
CA PHE A 30 11.43 8.20 9.17
C PHE A 30 10.88 9.61 9.19
N GLY A 31 9.93 9.88 8.33
CA GLY A 31 9.25 11.17 8.31
C GLY A 31 8.36 11.35 7.09
N VAL A 32 7.84 12.55 6.98
CA VAL A 32 7.01 13.01 5.89
C VAL A 32 7.64 14.28 5.30
N LYS A 33 7.79 14.30 3.98
CA LYS A 33 8.34 15.45 3.26
C LYS A 33 7.26 16.01 2.33
N PHE A 34 6.78 17.21 2.64
CA PHE A 34 5.89 17.94 1.73
C PHE A 34 6.73 18.61 0.65
N TYR A 35 6.24 18.65 -0.57
CA TYR A 35 7.03 19.15 -1.68
C TYR A 35 6.19 19.89 -2.73
N GLU A 36 6.85 20.82 -3.42
CA GLU A 36 6.41 21.39 -4.69
C GLU A 36 7.26 20.84 -5.83
N ASN A 37 8.57 20.66 -5.58
CA ASN A 37 9.51 20.05 -6.52
C ASN A 37 9.93 18.68 -6.00
N ILE A 38 9.49 17.62 -6.70
CA ILE A 38 9.72 16.24 -6.28
C ILE A 38 11.21 15.85 -6.30
N ASN A 39 11.97 16.30 -7.29
CA ASN A 39 13.39 15.97 -7.40
C ASN A 39 14.18 16.50 -6.20
N GLU A 40 13.86 17.71 -5.79
CA GLU A 40 14.49 18.32 -4.63
C GLU A 40 14.06 17.63 -3.33
N ALA A 41 12.80 17.24 -3.22
CA ALA A 41 12.29 16.49 -2.08
C ALA A 41 12.99 15.13 -1.92
N ILE A 42 13.17 14.40 -2.99
CA ILE A 42 13.89 13.12 -2.99
C ILE A 42 15.33 13.34 -2.49
N LYS A 43 16.01 14.35 -3.03
CA LYS A 43 17.38 14.69 -2.63
C LYS A 43 17.44 15.00 -1.14
N GLN A 44 16.53 15.82 -0.64
CA GLN A 44 16.47 16.18 0.79
C GLN A 44 16.24 14.96 1.68
N VAL A 45 15.35 14.06 1.30
CA VAL A 45 15.10 12.82 2.06
C VAL A 45 16.37 11.96 2.13
N VAL A 46 17.07 11.80 1.01
CA VAL A 46 18.32 11.04 0.96
C VAL A 46 19.38 11.69 1.86
N GLU A 47 19.52 13.01 1.82
CA GLU A 47 20.47 13.76 2.66
C GLU A 47 20.13 13.64 4.15
N GLU A 48 18.88 13.88 4.52
CA GLU A 48 18.42 13.86 5.92
C GLU A 48 18.55 12.48 6.56
N THR A 49 18.42 11.40 5.77
CA THR A 49 18.53 10.02 6.26
C THR A 49 19.93 9.42 6.07
N TYR A 50 20.89 10.21 5.56
CA TYR A 50 22.24 9.73 5.23
C TYR A 50 22.22 8.50 4.34
N SER A 51 21.39 8.53 3.29
CA SER A 51 21.11 7.37 2.43
C SER A 51 21.76 7.46 1.05
N TYR A 52 22.90 8.15 0.92
CA TYR A 52 23.59 8.34 -0.37
C TYR A 52 23.97 7.03 -1.06
N LYS A 53 24.26 6.00 -0.28
CA LYS A 53 24.62 4.66 -0.80
C LYS A 53 23.59 3.59 -0.42
N THR A 54 22.48 4.00 0.17
CA THR A 54 21.43 3.08 0.61
C THR A 54 20.49 2.77 -0.55
N PRO A 55 20.20 1.50 -0.83
CA PRO A 55 19.18 1.15 -1.83
C PRO A 55 17.82 1.71 -1.45
N ILE A 56 17.04 2.11 -2.46
CA ILE A 56 15.73 2.73 -2.30
C ILE A 56 14.66 1.81 -2.86
N SER A 57 13.56 1.67 -2.12
CA SER A 57 12.34 0.98 -2.59
C SER A 57 11.22 2.01 -2.76
N ILE A 58 10.51 1.94 -3.88
CA ILE A 58 9.44 2.88 -4.21
C ILE A 58 8.15 2.17 -4.60
N ASN A 59 7.03 2.88 -4.52
CA ASN A 59 5.72 2.39 -4.93
C ASN A 59 5.50 2.54 -6.44
N LEU A 60 4.57 1.75 -6.96
CA LEU A 60 3.93 2.00 -8.25
C LEU A 60 2.82 3.04 -8.06
N GLU A 61 2.44 3.73 -9.14
CA GLU A 61 1.50 4.84 -9.09
C GLU A 61 0.15 4.52 -9.73
N GLN A 62 0.13 3.78 -10.84
CA GLN A 62 -1.08 3.51 -11.62
C GLN A 62 -1.15 2.07 -12.10
N GLU A 63 -0.91 1.13 -11.20
CA GLU A 63 -0.95 -0.29 -11.53
C GLU A 63 -2.37 -0.78 -11.84
N ILE A 64 -2.43 -1.77 -12.73
CA ILE A 64 -3.67 -2.46 -13.11
C ILE A 64 -3.60 -3.89 -12.58
N TYR A 65 -4.68 -4.34 -11.94
CA TYR A 65 -4.80 -5.69 -11.43
C TYR A 65 -5.73 -6.51 -12.31
N ASN A 66 -5.30 -7.72 -12.64
CA ASN A 66 -6.15 -8.73 -13.28
C ASN A 66 -6.03 -10.04 -12.50
N TYR A 67 -7.12 -10.81 -12.52
CA TYR A 67 -7.20 -12.09 -11.82
C TYR A 67 -7.63 -13.15 -12.82
N PHE A 68 -6.83 -14.22 -12.92
CA PHE A 68 -7.09 -15.29 -13.87
C PHE A 68 -7.16 -16.61 -13.11
N ASP A 69 -8.15 -17.44 -13.46
CA ASP A 69 -8.22 -18.81 -12.98
C ASP A 69 -7.51 -19.72 -13.97
N MET A 70 -6.60 -20.55 -13.48
CA MET A 70 -5.78 -21.45 -14.27
C MET A 70 -5.86 -22.87 -13.74
N PHE A 71 -5.74 -23.87 -14.61
CA PHE A 71 -5.68 -25.26 -14.17
C PHE A 71 -4.42 -25.52 -13.32
N ALA A 72 -4.61 -26.19 -12.17
CA ALA A 72 -3.52 -26.46 -11.24
C ALA A 72 -2.45 -27.42 -11.81
N LEU A 73 -2.80 -28.20 -12.84
CA LEU A 73 -1.89 -29.18 -13.44
C LEU A 73 -1.01 -28.61 -14.56
N LEU A 74 -1.13 -27.33 -14.90
CA LEU A 74 -0.28 -26.73 -15.91
C LEU A 74 1.16 -26.66 -15.42
N ASN A 75 2.11 -27.02 -16.29
CA ASN A 75 3.52 -26.80 -15.98
C ASN A 75 3.86 -25.30 -16.06
N LYS A 76 5.04 -24.93 -15.59
CA LYS A 76 5.45 -23.52 -15.51
C LYS A 76 5.40 -22.81 -16.87
N THR A 77 5.85 -23.47 -17.94
CA THR A 77 5.86 -22.89 -19.29
C THR A 77 4.46 -22.67 -19.82
N ASP A 78 3.58 -23.66 -19.68
CA ASP A 78 2.18 -23.56 -20.13
C ASP A 78 1.40 -22.55 -19.30
N LEU A 79 1.69 -22.45 -18.01
CA LEU A 79 1.09 -21.45 -17.12
C LEU A 79 1.46 -20.02 -17.58
N GLN A 80 2.74 -19.78 -17.90
CA GLN A 80 3.19 -18.46 -18.40
C GLN A 80 2.53 -18.11 -19.74
N LYS A 81 2.39 -19.07 -20.65
CA LYS A 81 1.68 -18.88 -21.92
C LYS A 81 0.20 -18.57 -21.70
N ALA A 82 -0.45 -19.26 -20.78
CA ALA A 82 -1.85 -19.03 -20.46
C ALA A 82 -2.07 -17.65 -19.86
N ILE A 83 -1.19 -17.20 -18.96
CA ILE A 83 -1.22 -15.86 -18.37
C ILE A 83 -1.07 -14.80 -19.47
N LYS A 84 -0.12 -15.00 -20.39
CA LYS A 84 0.07 -14.10 -21.51
C LYS A 84 -1.17 -13.99 -22.38
N THR A 85 -1.80 -15.13 -22.70
CA THR A 85 -3.03 -15.18 -23.50
C THR A 85 -4.17 -14.43 -22.83
N GLU A 86 -4.35 -14.60 -21.52
CA GLU A 86 -5.40 -13.90 -20.77
C GLU A 86 -5.14 -12.39 -20.72
N PHE A 87 -3.91 -11.98 -20.52
CA PHE A 87 -3.57 -10.56 -20.52
C PHE A 87 -3.70 -9.92 -21.91
N ASP A 88 -3.31 -10.63 -22.97
CA ASP A 88 -3.49 -10.17 -24.34
C ASP A 88 -4.98 -9.97 -24.65
N ALA A 89 -5.85 -10.88 -24.21
CA ALA A 89 -7.28 -10.74 -24.36
C ALA A 89 -7.85 -9.55 -23.59
N PHE A 90 -7.38 -9.32 -22.37
CA PHE A 90 -7.75 -8.12 -21.59
C PHE A 90 -7.36 -6.85 -22.33
N CYS A 91 -6.15 -6.78 -22.85
CA CYS A 91 -5.65 -5.62 -23.58
C CYS A 91 -6.45 -5.37 -24.86
N GLN A 92 -6.78 -6.44 -25.59
CA GLN A 92 -7.60 -6.34 -26.81
C GLN A 92 -8.97 -5.75 -26.50
N ASP A 93 -9.61 -6.23 -25.42
CA ASP A 93 -10.90 -5.74 -24.97
C ASP A 93 -10.88 -4.24 -24.60
N LYS A 94 -9.78 -3.79 -24.01
CA LYS A 94 -9.60 -2.39 -23.59
C LYS A 94 -9.00 -1.48 -24.66
N GLY A 95 -8.55 -2.05 -25.80
CA GLY A 95 -7.85 -1.28 -26.82
C GLY A 95 -6.40 -0.93 -26.44
N TYR A 96 -5.79 -1.72 -25.57
CA TYR A 96 -4.40 -1.53 -25.13
C TYR A 96 -3.44 -2.41 -25.94
N ASN A 97 -2.20 -1.95 -26.07
CA ASN A 97 -1.11 -2.77 -26.60
C ASN A 97 -0.45 -3.52 -25.43
N PRO A 98 -0.50 -4.87 -25.38
CA PRO A 98 0.09 -5.62 -24.27
C PRO A 98 1.59 -5.40 -24.10
N ASN A 99 2.31 -5.04 -25.17
CA ASN A 99 3.74 -4.76 -25.10
C ASN A 99 4.06 -3.40 -24.48
N ALA A 100 3.05 -2.56 -24.24
CA ALA A 100 3.21 -1.27 -23.59
C ALA A 100 3.26 -1.36 -22.06
N PHE A 101 3.26 -2.58 -21.49
CA PHE A 101 3.18 -2.78 -20.04
C PHE A 101 4.37 -3.58 -19.50
N GLU A 102 4.88 -3.14 -18.34
CA GLU A 102 5.66 -3.98 -17.44
C GLU A 102 4.68 -4.85 -16.64
N LYS A 103 5.03 -6.12 -16.43
CA LYS A 103 4.10 -7.12 -15.89
C LYS A 103 4.75 -8.02 -14.87
N ARG A 104 4.00 -8.41 -13.85
CA ARG A 104 4.35 -9.43 -12.86
C ARG A 104 3.12 -10.22 -12.47
N SER A 105 3.34 -11.47 -12.08
CA SER A 105 2.27 -12.34 -11.62
C SER A 105 2.66 -13.03 -10.33
N ALA A 106 1.68 -13.22 -9.46
CA ALA A 106 1.76 -14.10 -8.31
C ALA A 106 0.70 -15.19 -8.45
N VAL A 107 1.07 -16.42 -8.11
CA VAL A 107 0.15 -17.57 -8.18
C VAL A 107 -0.20 -17.97 -6.76
N VAL A 108 -1.49 -18.05 -6.47
CA VAL A 108 -2.02 -18.42 -5.16
C VAL A 108 -3.05 -19.55 -5.32
N PRO A 109 -3.30 -20.34 -4.27
CA PRO A 109 -4.35 -21.34 -4.31
C PRO A 109 -5.71 -20.71 -4.55
N ASN A 110 -6.58 -21.38 -5.34
CA ASN A 110 -7.95 -20.94 -5.52
C ASN A 110 -8.80 -21.57 -4.41
N ILE A 111 -9.44 -20.76 -3.58
CA ILE A 111 -10.24 -21.23 -2.44
C ILE A 111 -11.60 -21.78 -2.88
N ASP A 112 -12.08 -21.37 -4.06
CA ASP A 112 -13.39 -21.78 -4.57
C ASP A 112 -13.32 -23.07 -5.38
N ASP A 113 -12.16 -23.40 -5.95
CA ASP A 113 -11.97 -24.58 -6.79
C ASP A 113 -10.54 -25.12 -6.64
N LYS A 114 -10.43 -26.30 -6.01
CA LYS A 114 -9.13 -26.95 -5.75
C LYS A 114 -8.42 -27.44 -7.03
N GLN A 115 -9.12 -27.55 -8.14
CA GLN A 115 -8.53 -27.94 -9.43
C GLN A 115 -7.90 -26.77 -10.16
N LYS A 116 -8.05 -25.55 -9.62
CA LYS A 116 -7.56 -24.34 -10.21
C LYS A 116 -6.55 -23.63 -9.31
N LEU A 117 -5.73 -22.79 -9.92
CA LEU A 117 -4.91 -21.79 -9.28
C LEU A 117 -5.50 -20.43 -9.59
N LYS A 118 -5.27 -19.48 -8.71
CA LYS A 118 -5.58 -18.07 -8.95
C LYS A 118 -4.31 -17.31 -9.26
N VAL A 119 -4.32 -16.56 -10.35
CA VAL A 119 -3.20 -15.70 -10.73
C VAL A 119 -3.59 -14.25 -10.45
N ILE A 120 -2.76 -13.57 -9.67
CA ILE A 120 -2.84 -12.13 -9.48
C ILE A 120 -1.83 -11.50 -10.44
N HIS A 121 -2.32 -10.76 -11.42
CA HIS A 121 -1.50 -10.16 -12.47
C HIS A 121 -1.48 -8.65 -12.27
N VAL A 122 -0.27 -8.08 -12.16
CA VAL A 122 -0.07 -6.64 -12.00
C VAL A 122 0.65 -6.12 -13.24
N SER A 123 0.14 -5.05 -13.80
CA SER A 123 0.75 -4.37 -14.94
C SER A 123 0.80 -2.86 -14.71
N GLU A 124 1.82 -2.25 -15.27
CA GLU A 124 2.04 -0.80 -15.25
C GLU A 124 2.47 -0.35 -16.63
N ASN A 125 1.94 0.78 -17.11
CA ASN A 125 2.35 1.36 -18.38
C ASN A 125 3.85 1.66 -18.38
N LYS A 126 4.57 1.22 -19.40
CA LYS A 126 6.04 1.39 -19.50
C LYS A 126 6.48 2.85 -19.48
N ILE A 127 5.70 3.74 -20.06
CA ILE A 127 6.03 5.18 -20.10
C ILE A 127 5.95 5.75 -18.68
N GLU A 128 4.86 5.46 -17.97
CA GLU A 128 4.68 5.92 -16.58
C GLU A 128 5.72 5.29 -15.65
N PHE A 129 6.00 4.01 -15.83
CA PHE A 129 7.04 3.30 -15.09
C PHE A 129 8.41 3.93 -15.31
N SER A 130 8.76 4.23 -16.59
CA SER A 130 10.03 4.88 -16.94
C SER A 130 10.17 6.28 -16.36
N LYS A 131 9.09 7.06 -16.35
CA LYS A 131 9.08 8.40 -15.74
C LYS A 131 9.37 8.31 -14.25
N MET A 132 8.78 7.35 -13.55
CA MET A 132 9.03 7.13 -12.13
C MET A 132 10.48 6.71 -11.87
N LEU A 133 11.00 5.77 -12.66
CA LEU A 133 12.41 5.35 -12.54
C LEU A 133 13.37 6.51 -12.78
N GLN A 134 13.03 7.41 -13.71
CA GLN A 134 13.87 8.56 -14.04
C GLN A 134 14.04 9.52 -12.87
N LEU A 135 13.03 9.66 -12.01
CA LEU A 135 13.12 10.45 -10.78
C LEU A 135 14.23 9.93 -9.85
N PHE A 136 14.54 8.64 -9.94
CA PHE A 136 15.51 7.97 -9.08
C PHE A 136 16.78 7.56 -9.84
N SER A 137 17.05 8.17 -11.00
CA SER A 137 18.16 7.78 -11.88
C SER A 137 19.55 7.91 -11.26
N GLY A 138 19.74 8.79 -10.29
CA GLY A 138 21.00 8.94 -9.57
C GLY A 138 21.16 8.02 -8.36
N TYR A 139 20.20 7.14 -8.12
CA TYR A 139 20.14 6.32 -6.92
C TYR A 139 20.04 4.83 -7.26
N LYS A 140 20.41 3.98 -6.31
CA LYS A 140 20.27 2.54 -6.47
C LYS A 140 18.87 2.11 -6.04
N LEU A 141 18.07 1.57 -6.96
CA LEU A 141 16.76 1.02 -6.63
C LEU A 141 16.86 -0.43 -6.20
N ALA A 142 16.29 -0.76 -5.05
CA ALA A 142 16.14 -2.12 -4.56
C ALA A 142 14.83 -2.74 -5.01
N ALA A 143 13.76 -1.98 -5.02
CA ALA A 143 12.43 -2.49 -5.38
C ALA A 143 11.52 -1.40 -5.92
N VAL A 144 10.62 -1.81 -6.81
CA VAL A 144 9.46 -1.03 -7.26
C VAL A 144 8.25 -1.97 -7.21
N SER A 145 7.27 -1.68 -6.37
CA SER A 145 6.16 -2.61 -6.13
C SER A 145 4.88 -1.89 -5.73
N PRO A 146 3.71 -2.47 -6.03
CA PRO A 146 2.45 -1.92 -5.53
C PRO A 146 2.41 -1.93 -4.00
N ILE A 147 1.95 -0.85 -3.41
CA ILE A 147 1.83 -0.74 -1.95
C ILE A 147 0.83 -1.76 -1.40
N SER A 148 -0.22 -2.07 -2.15
CA SER A 148 -1.23 -3.07 -1.79
C SER A 148 -0.64 -4.47 -1.58
N MET A 149 0.50 -4.75 -2.22
CA MET A 149 1.23 -6.01 -2.07
C MET A 149 2.21 -5.96 -0.89
N THR A 150 2.90 -4.83 -0.72
CA THR A 150 3.94 -4.72 0.31
C THR A 150 3.37 -4.51 1.71
N ILE A 151 2.18 -3.92 1.81
CA ILE A 151 1.59 -3.56 3.12
C ILE A 151 1.43 -4.79 4.03
N SER A 152 1.26 -5.97 3.47
CA SER A 152 1.18 -7.23 4.22
C SER A 152 2.51 -7.62 4.88
N ASN A 153 3.63 -7.01 4.48
CA ASN A 153 4.95 -7.29 5.07
C ASN A 153 5.06 -6.82 6.52
N LEU A 154 4.16 -5.97 6.97
CA LEU A 154 4.22 -5.35 8.30
C LEU A 154 3.84 -6.29 9.43
N LYS A 155 3.21 -7.42 9.13
CA LYS A 155 2.68 -8.32 10.14
C LYS A 155 2.71 -9.77 9.66
N GLU A 156 2.91 -10.70 10.59
CA GLU A 156 2.66 -12.11 10.37
C GLU A 156 1.18 -12.40 10.68
N PHE A 157 0.51 -13.10 9.77
CA PHE A 157 -0.91 -13.43 9.90
C PHE A 157 -1.08 -14.88 10.35
N GLU A 158 -2.10 -15.12 11.17
CA GLU A 158 -2.40 -16.45 11.68
C GLU A 158 -2.84 -17.40 10.57
N PRO A 159 -2.36 -18.66 10.59
CA PRO A 159 -2.82 -19.67 9.64
C PRO A 159 -4.33 -19.89 9.74
N LYS A 160 -4.97 -20.19 8.60
CA LYS A 160 -6.41 -20.50 8.51
C LYS A 160 -7.34 -19.38 8.95
N GLN A 161 -6.82 -18.18 9.11
CA GLN A 161 -7.63 -16.99 9.40
C GLN A 161 -7.57 -16.02 8.23
N ASN A 162 -8.59 -15.19 8.09
CA ASN A 162 -8.76 -14.31 6.96
C ASN A 162 -8.87 -12.87 7.42
N TYR A 163 -8.17 -11.99 6.74
CA TYR A 163 -8.04 -10.59 7.12
C TYR A 163 -8.19 -9.66 5.92
N LEU A 164 -8.65 -8.44 6.18
CA LEU A 164 -8.50 -7.34 5.25
C LEU A 164 -7.47 -6.35 5.78
N ILE A 165 -6.64 -5.82 4.89
CA ILE A 165 -5.80 -4.66 5.18
C ILE A 165 -6.34 -3.51 4.35
N VAL A 166 -6.83 -2.47 5.02
CA VAL A 166 -7.39 -1.28 4.41
C VAL A 166 -6.37 -0.17 4.56
N ASN A 167 -5.74 0.20 3.45
CA ASN A 167 -4.74 1.26 3.41
C ASN A 167 -5.36 2.50 2.78
N ILE A 168 -5.71 3.48 3.61
CA ILE A 168 -6.39 4.70 3.18
C ILE A 168 -5.33 5.80 2.97
N GLU A 169 -4.78 5.83 1.78
CA GLU A 169 -3.87 6.86 1.30
C GLU A 169 -4.63 7.74 0.29
N ASP A 170 -3.97 8.31 -0.74
CA ASP A 170 -4.67 9.11 -1.76
C ASP A 170 -5.86 8.35 -2.33
N GLN A 171 -5.64 7.09 -2.71
CA GLN A 171 -6.68 6.10 -2.95
C GLN A 171 -6.68 5.10 -1.81
N THR A 172 -7.75 4.35 -1.67
CA THR A 172 -7.83 3.27 -0.69
C THR A 172 -7.59 1.94 -1.39
N THR A 173 -6.67 1.13 -0.88
CA THR A 173 -6.49 -0.25 -1.31
C THR A 173 -6.95 -1.20 -0.22
N VAL A 174 -7.59 -2.28 -0.63
CA VAL A 174 -8.07 -3.34 0.26
C VAL A 174 -7.40 -4.63 -0.16
N THR A 175 -6.51 -5.13 0.68
CA THR A 175 -5.80 -6.38 0.45
C THR A 175 -6.45 -7.47 1.29
N THR A 176 -6.94 -8.51 0.63
CA THR A 176 -7.51 -9.67 1.30
C THR A 176 -6.42 -10.72 1.53
N ILE A 177 -6.26 -11.11 2.79
CA ILE A 177 -5.33 -12.17 3.21
C ILE A 177 -6.14 -13.40 3.59
N ILE A 178 -5.85 -14.52 2.95
CA ILE A 178 -6.49 -15.79 3.26
C ILE A 178 -5.40 -16.82 3.53
N ASP A 179 -5.45 -17.44 4.70
CA ASP A 179 -4.48 -18.45 5.13
C ASP A 179 -3.04 -17.98 4.88
N GLN A 180 -2.68 -16.79 5.38
CA GLN A 180 -1.36 -16.18 5.31
C GLN A 180 -0.93 -15.66 3.93
N GLN A 181 -1.77 -15.77 2.91
CA GLN A 181 -1.43 -15.37 1.54
C GLN A 181 -2.32 -14.23 1.04
N ILE A 182 -1.75 -13.35 0.23
CA ILE A 182 -2.53 -12.36 -0.49
C ILE A 182 -3.43 -13.09 -1.48
N TYR A 183 -4.73 -12.87 -1.37
CA TYR A 183 -5.71 -13.55 -2.21
C TYR A 183 -6.34 -12.61 -3.23
N ASN A 184 -6.64 -11.37 -2.83
CA ASN A 184 -7.31 -10.41 -3.69
C ASN A 184 -6.93 -8.99 -3.27
N ILE A 185 -6.97 -8.07 -4.23
CA ILE A 185 -6.73 -6.64 -4.01
C ILE A 185 -7.84 -5.88 -4.70
N GLU A 186 -8.45 -4.95 -3.99
CA GLU A 186 -9.43 -4.04 -4.56
C GLU A 186 -8.98 -2.60 -4.32
N THR A 187 -9.23 -1.75 -5.29
CA THR A 187 -8.96 -0.32 -5.18
C THR A 187 -10.29 0.41 -5.05
N ILE A 188 -10.42 1.18 -3.99
CA ILE A 188 -11.53 2.09 -3.77
C ILE A 188 -11.04 3.48 -4.20
N PRO A 189 -11.68 4.13 -5.18
CA PRO A 189 -11.21 5.43 -5.68
C PRO A 189 -11.17 6.53 -4.62
N GLN A 190 -12.09 6.48 -3.65
CA GLN A 190 -12.14 7.42 -2.53
C GLN A 190 -10.98 7.15 -1.57
N GLY A 191 -10.35 8.20 -1.09
CA GLY A 191 -9.27 8.10 -0.14
C GLY A 191 -8.99 9.42 0.54
N SER A 192 -7.83 9.51 1.18
CA SER A 192 -7.42 10.71 1.91
C SER A 192 -7.31 11.94 1.01
N LYS A 193 -7.05 11.75 -0.27
CA LYS A 193 -6.94 12.85 -1.23
C LYS A 193 -8.18 13.75 -1.24
N GLU A 194 -9.37 13.16 -1.19
CA GLU A 194 -10.63 13.93 -1.25
C GLU A 194 -10.77 14.89 -0.08
N PHE A 195 -10.62 14.41 1.14
CA PHE A 195 -10.80 15.31 2.29
C PHE A 195 -9.59 16.21 2.52
N LEU A 196 -8.38 15.79 2.16
CA LEU A 196 -7.21 16.67 2.24
C LEU A 196 -7.31 17.82 1.23
N GLU A 197 -7.86 17.61 0.05
CA GLU A 197 -8.12 18.69 -0.93
C GLU A 197 -9.13 19.69 -0.37
N LYS A 198 -10.21 19.20 0.24
CA LYS A 198 -11.22 20.07 0.89
C LYS A 198 -10.61 20.89 2.03
N LEU A 199 -9.81 20.24 2.89
CA LEU A 199 -9.13 20.91 3.99
C LEU A 199 -8.08 21.91 3.49
N ASN A 200 -7.37 21.58 2.40
CA ASN A 200 -6.41 22.48 1.80
C ASN A 200 -7.08 23.76 1.27
N MET A 201 -8.29 23.67 0.73
CA MET A 201 -9.06 24.85 0.30
C MET A 201 -9.41 25.76 1.48
N ILE A 202 -9.64 25.18 2.66
CA ILE A 202 -9.96 25.95 3.89
C ILE A 202 -8.68 26.51 4.52
N GLU A 203 -7.66 25.68 4.69
CA GLU A 203 -6.41 26.01 5.39
C GLU A 203 -5.43 26.78 4.51
N ASN A 204 -5.61 26.76 3.19
CA ASN A 204 -4.69 27.32 2.20
C ASN A 204 -3.26 26.84 2.33
N SER A 205 -3.10 25.57 2.78
CA SER A 205 -1.82 24.90 2.93
C SER A 205 -2.05 23.39 3.05
N TYR A 206 -1.39 22.61 2.20
CA TYR A 206 -1.48 21.15 2.25
C TYR A 206 -0.93 20.56 3.55
N SER A 207 0.19 21.09 4.04
CA SER A 207 0.77 20.63 5.31
C SER A 207 -0.13 20.91 6.50
N LYS A 208 -0.83 22.05 6.51
CA LYS A 208 -1.82 22.38 7.54
C LYS A 208 -3.04 21.47 7.45
N ALA A 209 -3.52 21.20 6.23
CA ALA A 209 -4.62 20.26 6.01
C ALA A 209 -4.27 18.87 6.56
N TYR A 210 -3.07 18.41 6.30
CA TYR A 210 -2.57 17.13 6.80
C TYR A 210 -2.51 17.11 8.33
N GLU A 211 -1.97 18.15 8.97
CA GLU A 211 -1.93 18.26 10.42
C GLU A 211 -3.35 18.33 11.04
N THR A 212 -4.27 19.03 10.38
CA THR A 212 -5.68 19.07 10.80
C THR A 212 -6.27 17.66 10.80
N CYS A 213 -5.99 16.88 9.76
CA CYS A 213 -6.44 15.48 9.68
C CYS A 213 -5.90 14.67 10.87
N LYS A 214 -4.62 14.82 11.22
CA LYS A 214 -4.00 14.13 12.37
C LYS A 214 -4.62 14.52 13.70
N ASN A 215 -5.12 15.73 13.83
CA ASN A 215 -5.69 16.25 15.08
C ASN A 215 -7.20 16.09 15.17
N THR A 216 -7.84 15.64 14.10
CA THR A 216 -9.29 15.41 14.09
C THR A 216 -9.62 14.15 14.86
N THR A 217 -10.71 14.20 15.65
CA THR A 217 -11.25 13.06 16.39
C THR A 217 -12.67 12.78 15.92
N ILE A 218 -12.94 11.53 15.56
CA ILE A 218 -14.29 11.12 15.18
C ILE A 218 -15.08 10.81 16.44
N TYR A 219 -16.31 11.35 16.50
CA TYR A 219 -17.24 10.99 17.56
C TYR A 219 -17.76 9.57 17.37
N THR A 220 -17.79 8.80 18.47
CA THR A 220 -18.38 7.46 18.51
C THR A 220 -19.31 7.36 19.73
N SER A 221 -20.18 6.35 19.75
CA SER A 221 -21.09 6.12 20.89
C SER A 221 -20.33 5.84 22.19
N GLU A 222 -19.10 5.32 22.11
CA GLU A 222 -18.21 5.09 23.27
C GLU A 222 -17.34 6.31 23.58
N GLY A 223 -17.43 7.35 22.77
CA GLY A 223 -16.56 8.52 22.85
C GLY A 223 -16.93 9.46 23.94
N ARG A 224 -15.94 10.21 24.41
CA ARG A 224 -16.14 11.38 25.25
C ARG A 224 -16.69 12.54 24.42
N GLU A 225 -17.20 13.56 25.09
CA GLU A 225 -17.61 14.81 24.44
C GLU A 225 -16.39 15.44 23.76
N LEU A 226 -16.52 15.75 22.46
CA LEU A 226 -15.44 16.35 21.67
C LEU A 226 -15.38 17.85 21.90
N GLN A 227 -14.15 18.38 21.93
CA GLN A 227 -13.92 19.82 21.90
C GLN A 227 -14.14 20.37 20.50
N ASP A 228 -14.50 21.64 20.37
CA ASP A 228 -14.78 22.26 19.06
C ASP A 228 -13.63 22.12 18.07
N ILE A 229 -12.39 22.21 18.53
CA ILE A 229 -11.21 22.08 17.66
C ILE A 229 -11.06 20.64 17.12
N GLU A 230 -11.53 19.63 17.86
CA GLU A 230 -11.42 18.22 17.45
C GLU A 230 -12.43 17.84 16.37
N ASN A 231 -13.57 18.53 16.32
CA ASN A 231 -14.65 18.19 15.38
C ASN A 231 -14.92 19.25 14.32
N SER A 232 -14.11 20.30 14.27
CA SER A 232 -14.35 21.47 13.40
C SER A 232 -14.38 21.15 11.91
N HIS A 233 -13.78 20.03 11.49
CA HIS A 233 -13.65 19.64 10.06
C HIS A 233 -14.30 18.30 9.76
N LEU A 234 -15.15 17.78 10.64
CA LEU A 234 -15.80 16.48 10.42
C LEU A 234 -16.70 16.48 9.19
N GLU A 235 -17.30 17.61 8.83
CA GLU A 235 -18.17 17.73 7.65
C GLU A 235 -17.38 17.47 6.35
N GLU A 236 -16.11 17.83 6.31
CA GLU A 236 -15.24 17.61 5.15
C GLU A 236 -14.71 16.19 5.06
N ILE A 237 -14.57 15.50 6.19
CA ILE A 237 -13.91 14.19 6.31
C ILE A 237 -14.91 13.05 6.26
N MET A 238 -16.02 13.15 6.98
CA MET A 238 -16.94 12.05 7.20
C MET A 238 -17.58 11.45 5.93
N PRO A 239 -17.99 12.24 4.93
CA PRO A 239 -18.59 11.65 3.72
C PRO A 239 -17.65 10.66 3.02
N THR A 240 -16.38 10.97 2.94
CA THR A 240 -15.37 10.08 2.33
C THR A 240 -15.19 8.82 3.18
N LEU A 241 -15.06 8.94 4.49
CA LEU A 241 -14.92 7.77 5.38
C LEU A 241 -16.16 6.88 5.35
N TYR A 242 -17.35 7.46 5.30
CA TYR A 242 -18.58 6.70 5.16
C TYR A 242 -18.62 5.91 3.85
N SER A 243 -18.23 6.53 2.75
CA SER A 243 -18.14 5.87 1.46
C SER A 243 -17.16 4.69 1.50
N ILE A 244 -15.99 4.89 2.11
CA ILE A 244 -14.97 3.85 2.22
C ILE A 244 -15.49 2.67 3.07
N VAL A 245 -16.00 2.94 4.27
CA VAL A 245 -16.44 1.87 5.17
C VAL A 245 -17.63 1.10 4.60
N SER A 246 -18.52 1.76 3.86
CA SER A 246 -19.65 1.07 3.23
C SER A 246 -19.18 0.14 2.11
N GLN A 247 -18.15 0.53 1.35
CA GLN A 247 -17.57 -0.34 0.34
C GLN A 247 -16.80 -1.51 0.96
N ILE A 248 -16.14 -1.30 2.09
CA ILE A 248 -15.49 -2.38 2.85
C ILE A 248 -16.55 -3.39 3.32
N GLN A 249 -17.70 -2.94 3.79
CA GLN A 249 -18.79 -3.83 4.17
C GLN A 249 -19.24 -4.71 2.99
N LYS A 250 -19.34 -4.13 1.80
CA LYS A 250 -19.66 -4.91 0.57
C LYS A 250 -18.58 -5.94 0.26
N ILE A 251 -17.32 -5.58 0.40
CA ILE A 251 -16.19 -6.50 0.18
C ILE A 251 -16.27 -7.67 1.17
N ILE A 252 -16.52 -7.40 2.44
CA ILE A 252 -16.69 -8.44 3.46
C ILE A 252 -17.84 -9.38 3.10
N ASN A 253 -18.98 -8.83 2.68
CA ASN A 253 -20.19 -9.60 2.38
C ASN A 253 -20.06 -10.43 1.11
N THR A 254 -19.23 -10.01 0.16
CA THR A 254 -19.03 -10.75 -1.11
C THR A 254 -17.93 -11.80 -1.01
N ASN A 255 -17.11 -11.77 0.04
CA ASN A 255 -16.10 -12.81 0.25
C ASN A 255 -16.75 -14.12 0.65
N THR A 256 -16.35 -15.22 0.00
CA THR A 256 -16.80 -16.56 0.38
C THR A 256 -16.17 -17.02 1.70
N ALA A 257 -14.99 -16.53 2.01
CA ALA A 257 -14.32 -16.77 3.27
C ALA A 257 -14.75 -15.72 4.30
N LYS A 258 -14.98 -16.15 5.54
CA LYS A 258 -15.30 -15.25 6.64
C LYS A 258 -14.06 -14.40 6.98
N ILE A 259 -14.23 -13.08 6.99
CA ILE A 259 -13.18 -12.15 7.40
C ILE A 259 -13.23 -11.97 8.92
N GLU A 260 -12.19 -12.38 9.62
CA GLU A 260 -12.11 -12.29 11.08
C GLU A 260 -11.79 -10.87 11.57
N LYS A 261 -10.96 -10.15 10.81
CA LYS A 261 -10.48 -8.84 11.26
C LYS A 261 -10.14 -7.93 10.09
N VAL A 262 -10.36 -6.64 10.30
CA VAL A 262 -9.96 -5.56 9.38
C VAL A 262 -8.86 -4.75 10.04
N TYR A 263 -7.72 -4.63 9.38
CA TYR A 263 -6.62 -3.76 9.79
C TYR A 263 -6.66 -2.47 8.97
N ILE A 264 -6.55 -1.33 9.65
CA ILE A 264 -6.63 -0.01 9.04
C ILE A 264 -5.26 0.66 9.14
N THR A 265 -4.80 1.26 8.05
CA THR A 265 -3.55 2.01 7.98
C THR A 265 -3.65 3.13 6.94
N GLY A 266 -2.58 3.88 6.75
CA GLY A 266 -2.51 5.01 5.83
C GLY A 266 -2.81 6.34 6.51
N THR A 267 -2.88 7.40 5.73
CA THR A 267 -3.08 8.78 6.23
C THR A 267 -4.37 8.91 7.04
N ALA A 268 -5.49 8.34 6.56
CA ALA A 268 -6.75 8.45 7.28
C ALA A 268 -6.73 7.72 8.63
N ALA A 269 -5.83 6.74 8.81
CA ALA A 269 -5.68 6.05 10.09
C ALA A 269 -5.05 6.94 11.18
N LEU A 270 -4.56 8.13 10.82
CA LEU A 270 -4.09 9.15 11.76
C LEU A 270 -5.23 9.90 12.44
N ILE A 271 -6.43 9.81 11.89
CA ILE A 271 -7.62 10.40 12.50
C ILE A 271 -7.95 9.63 13.78
N ASN A 272 -8.11 10.33 14.89
CA ASN A 272 -8.37 9.70 16.17
C ASN A 272 -9.74 9.00 16.16
N ASN A 273 -9.80 7.79 16.70
CA ASN A 273 -11.00 6.94 16.80
C ASN A 273 -11.50 6.36 15.47
N ILE A 274 -10.72 6.38 14.41
CA ILE A 274 -11.16 5.79 13.14
C ILE A 274 -11.43 4.28 13.28
N ASP A 275 -10.65 3.58 14.07
CA ASP A 275 -10.84 2.15 14.36
C ASP A 275 -12.18 1.90 15.05
N LEU A 276 -12.54 2.75 16.03
CA LEU A 276 -13.82 2.67 16.72
C LEU A 276 -15.00 2.98 15.77
N TYR A 277 -14.84 3.96 14.90
CA TYR A 277 -15.85 4.29 13.90
C TYR A 277 -16.10 3.12 12.95
N PHE A 278 -15.04 2.50 12.45
CA PHE A 278 -15.15 1.32 11.58
C PHE A 278 -15.77 0.14 12.34
N GLN A 279 -15.39 -0.05 13.59
CA GLN A 279 -15.94 -1.11 14.43
C GLN A 279 -17.45 -0.96 14.63
N GLU A 280 -17.92 0.24 14.88
CA GLU A 280 -19.37 0.50 15.03
C GLU A 280 -20.14 0.21 13.74
N TYR A 281 -19.58 0.59 12.59
CA TYR A 281 -20.22 0.36 11.29
C TYR A 281 -20.21 -1.11 10.89
N LEU A 282 -19.08 -1.80 11.08
CA LEU A 282 -18.92 -3.19 10.64
C LEU A 282 -19.41 -4.23 11.66
N GLU A 283 -19.77 -3.82 12.83
CA GLU A 283 -20.37 -4.60 13.96
C GLU A 283 -19.75 -5.97 14.20
N ASP A 284 -19.95 -6.93 13.26
CA ASP A 284 -19.54 -8.32 13.41
C ASP A 284 -18.08 -8.60 13.06
N THR A 285 -17.38 -7.61 12.52
CA THR A 285 -15.98 -7.75 12.14
C THR A 285 -15.10 -6.83 12.96
N LYS A 286 -14.13 -7.42 13.65
CA LYS A 286 -13.20 -6.66 14.50
C LYS A 286 -12.32 -5.75 13.65
N CYS A 287 -12.15 -4.50 14.07
CA CYS A 287 -11.31 -3.50 13.40
C CYS A 287 -10.20 -3.03 14.32
N GLU A 288 -8.98 -2.99 13.81
CA GLU A 288 -7.80 -2.51 14.53
C GLU A 288 -6.92 -1.67 13.61
N ILE A 289 -6.13 -0.79 14.20
CA ILE A 289 -5.07 -0.10 13.49
C ILE A 289 -3.92 -1.09 13.22
N LEU A 290 -3.38 -1.08 12.02
CA LEU A 290 -2.25 -1.95 11.66
C LEU A 290 -0.96 -1.44 12.31
N LYS A 291 -0.36 -2.27 13.13
CA LYS A 291 0.91 -1.98 13.82
C LYS A 291 1.98 -2.94 13.33
N PRO A 292 3.19 -2.44 12.99
CA PRO A 292 4.30 -3.34 12.64
C PRO A 292 4.66 -4.24 13.81
N ALA A 293 4.51 -5.56 13.64
CA ALA A 293 4.62 -6.50 14.75
C ALA A 293 6.06 -6.90 15.10
N PHE A 294 7.01 -6.69 14.17
CA PHE A 294 8.37 -7.21 14.30
C PHE A 294 9.47 -6.13 14.38
N ILE A 295 9.09 -4.87 14.53
CA ILE A 295 10.03 -3.78 14.70
C ILE A 295 10.42 -3.65 16.16
N THR A 296 11.73 -3.70 16.46
CA THR A 296 12.24 -3.83 17.83
C THR A 296 12.43 -2.51 18.57
N ASN A 297 12.45 -1.38 17.89
CA ASN A 297 12.67 -0.05 18.49
C ASN A 297 11.36 0.73 18.75
N THR A 298 10.26 0.01 19.00
CA THR A 298 8.93 0.60 19.24
C THR A 298 8.82 1.47 20.48
N LYS A 299 9.74 1.37 21.42
CA LYS A 299 9.71 2.15 22.67
C LYS A 299 9.93 3.64 22.46
N ASP A 300 10.66 4.01 21.41
CA ASP A 300 11.08 5.37 21.13
C ASP A 300 10.19 6.07 20.10
N ILE A 301 9.22 5.37 19.54
CA ILE A 301 8.37 5.85 18.46
C ILE A 301 6.90 5.72 18.86
N SER A 302 6.12 6.78 18.68
CA SER A 302 4.68 6.73 18.94
C SER A 302 3.96 5.86 17.90
N ILE A 303 2.79 5.33 18.26
CA ILE A 303 1.97 4.51 17.35
C ILE A 303 1.58 5.32 16.12
N LYS A 304 1.23 6.59 16.28
CA LYS A 304 0.89 7.48 15.15
C LYS A 304 2.05 7.63 14.16
N ASP A 305 3.28 7.72 14.64
CA ASP A 305 4.45 7.83 13.78
C ASP A 305 4.62 6.58 12.92
N TYR A 306 4.38 5.40 13.45
CA TYR A 306 4.40 4.15 12.69
C TYR A 306 3.30 4.10 11.62
N ILE A 307 2.06 4.42 12.01
CA ILE A 307 0.93 4.45 11.10
C ILE A 307 1.23 5.40 9.93
N GLU A 308 1.79 6.54 10.24
CA GLU A 308 2.12 7.57 9.24
C GLU A 308 3.06 7.05 8.16
N VAL A 309 4.02 6.20 8.51
CA VAL A 309 5.06 5.72 7.58
C VAL A 309 4.99 4.22 7.31
N ASN A 310 3.91 3.56 7.67
CA ASN A 310 3.74 2.12 7.42
C ASN A 310 3.99 1.73 5.96
N SER A 311 3.46 2.50 5.02
CA SER A 311 3.66 2.24 3.58
C SER A 311 5.15 2.27 3.21
N ALA A 312 5.88 3.25 3.71
CA ALA A 312 7.32 3.37 3.47
C ALA A 312 8.10 2.21 4.12
N ILE A 313 7.75 1.83 5.35
CA ILE A 313 8.36 0.69 6.03
C ILE A 313 8.15 -0.59 5.21
N SER A 314 6.94 -0.81 4.71
CA SER A 314 6.62 -2.01 3.93
C SER A 314 7.44 -2.10 2.64
N LEU A 315 7.69 -0.99 1.97
CA LEU A 315 8.55 -0.91 0.80
C LEU A 315 10.01 -1.22 1.15
N ALA A 316 10.51 -0.65 2.23
CA ALA A 316 11.87 -0.91 2.69
C ALA A 316 12.08 -2.40 3.01
N LEU A 317 11.10 -3.04 3.63
CA LEU A 317 11.16 -4.48 3.92
C LEU A 317 11.23 -5.32 2.65
N LEU A 318 10.49 -4.96 1.61
CA LEU A 318 10.61 -5.64 0.32
C LEU A 318 12.02 -5.48 -0.26
N GLY A 319 12.59 -4.29 -0.19
CA GLY A 319 13.95 -4.03 -0.62
C GLY A 319 15.01 -4.82 0.16
N LEU A 320 14.69 -5.22 1.38
CA LEU A 320 15.53 -6.09 2.21
C LEU A 320 15.25 -7.59 1.98
N GLY A 321 14.41 -7.92 1.01
CA GLY A 321 14.11 -9.29 0.64
C GLY A 321 12.95 -9.93 1.40
N GLN A 322 12.16 -9.15 2.12
CA GLN A 322 10.99 -9.66 2.83
C GLN A 322 9.71 -9.45 2.05
N GLY A 323 8.84 -10.44 2.08
CA GLY A 323 7.54 -10.40 1.45
C GLY A 323 7.53 -10.98 0.04
N LEU A 324 6.60 -10.53 -0.79
CA LEU A 324 6.33 -11.07 -2.11
C LEU A 324 7.31 -10.49 -3.15
N THR A 325 8.54 -10.99 -3.15
CA THR A 325 9.63 -10.51 -4.02
C THR A 325 9.34 -10.70 -5.51
N SER A 326 8.47 -11.66 -5.87
CA SER A 326 8.03 -11.87 -7.25
C SER A 326 7.30 -10.64 -7.85
N MET A 327 6.77 -9.76 -7.00
CA MET A 327 6.08 -8.54 -7.42
C MET A 327 7.00 -7.31 -7.46
N ASN A 328 8.31 -7.50 -7.37
CA ASN A 328 9.27 -6.41 -7.57
C ASN A 328 9.53 -6.22 -9.07
N LEU A 329 8.94 -5.21 -9.66
CA LEU A 329 9.04 -4.93 -11.10
C LEU A 329 10.44 -4.45 -11.53
N LYS A 330 11.21 -3.91 -10.60
CA LYS A 330 12.55 -3.37 -10.87
C LYS A 330 13.50 -4.42 -11.45
N VAL A 331 13.46 -5.65 -10.96
CA VAL A 331 14.41 -6.73 -11.35
C VAL A 331 14.37 -6.99 -12.86
N GLN A 332 13.18 -7.06 -13.47
CA GLN A 332 13.03 -7.30 -14.90
C GLN A 332 13.56 -6.12 -15.72
N HIS A 333 13.30 -4.90 -15.29
CA HIS A 333 13.77 -3.71 -16.00
C HIS A 333 15.30 -3.66 -16.08
N LEU A 334 16.01 -3.97 -15.01
CA LEU A 334 17.47 -4.05 -15.01
C LEU A 334 18.01 -5.14 -15.92
N GLN A 335 17.36 -6.30 -15.97
CA GLN A 335 17.77 -7.39 -16.86
C GLN A 335 17.66 -6.98 -18.32
N ILE A 336 16.60 -6.29 -18.71
CA ILE A 336 16.43 -5.77 -20.07
C ILE A 336 17.54 -4.77 -20.42
N ASN A 337 17.88 -3.87 -19.51
CA ASN A 337 18.95 -2.88 -19.72
C ASN A 337 20.32 -3.52 -19.87
N TYR A 338 20.60 -4.59 -19.14
CA TYR A 338 21.84 -5.34 -19.26
C TYR A 338 21.99 -6.05 -20.61
N GLN A 339 20.88 -6.47 -21.20
CA GLN A 339 20.88 -7.12 -22.52
C GLN A 339 21.05 -6.13 -23.68
N ILE A 340 20.71 -4.88 -23.47
CA ILE A 340 20.81 -3.81 -24.46
C ILE A 340 22.17 -3.10 -24.39
N GLY A 341 22.81 -3.13 -23.27
CA GLY A 341 24.14 -2.59 -23.07
C GLY A 341 25.23 -3.57 -23.43
#